data_ef65dc7943aa929f13db5def28a370dc
#
_entry.id   ef65dc7943aa929f13db5def28a370dc
#
_cell.length_a   1.000
_cell.length_b   1.000
_cell.length_c   1.000
_cell.angle_alpha   90.00
_cell.angle_beta   90.00
_cell.angle_gamma   90.00
#
_symmetry.space_group_name_H-M   'P 1'
#
loop_
_entity.id
_entity.type
_entity.pdbx_description
1 polymer ?
#
loop_
_entity_poly.entity_id
_entity_poly.type
_entity_poly.pdbx_seq_one_letter_code
_entity_poly.pdbx_strand_id
1 'polypeptide(L)'
;VRTLWGEVGFEELSNGVLVAGQPNGAASWFPCDDHPSSKASYRFQISTDSPYRAVANGELMSKRVRAGHTVWTYEQPEPTSTYLATLQIGQYTSHTLPKTPVRMQAVLPDRLRANFDQSFARQPQMMKLFVKLFGPYPLANGYTVVVTDDDLEIPLEAQGISIFGANHCDGSRSSERLIAHELAHQWFGNSVTARRWRDIWLHEGFACYAEWLWSENSGGRSADEWARHYHQKLVTSPQNLLLADPGPRDMFDDRVY
;
A
#
# COMPACT_ATOMS: atom_id res chain seq x y z
N VAL A 1 10.59 -12.89 7.66
CA VAL A 1 12.05 -12.62 7.76
C VAL A 1 12.25 -11.33 8.56
N ARG A 2 13.10 -11.38 9.57
CA ARG A 2 13.44 -10.21 10.39
C ARG A 2 14.52 -9.38 9.70
N THR A 3 14.23 -8.11 9.47
CA THR A 3 15.17 -7.13 8.93
C THR A 3 15.52 -6.05 9.97
N LEU A 4 16.29 -5.03 9.56
CA LEU A 4 16.57 -3.86 10.40
C LEU A 4 15.30 -3.01 10.68
N TRP A 5 14.25 -3.19 9.89
CA TRP A 5 12.99 -2.43 9.94
C TRP A 5 11.79 -3.27 10.42
N GLY A 6 12.04 -4.46 10.97
CA GLY A 6 10.99 -5.36 11.45
C GLY A 6 10.87 -6.64 10.64
N GLU A 7 9.72 -7.27 10.73
CA GLU A 7 9.42 -8.50 10.01
C GLU A 7 8.84 -8.16 8.63
N VAL A 8 9.44 -8.73 7.60
CA VAL A 8 9.00 -8.55 6.20
C VAL A 8 9.04 -9.88 5.46
N GLY A 9 8.29 -9.96 4.38
CA GLY A 9 8.18 -11.15 3.56
C GLY A 9 6.86 -11.86 3.79
N PHE A 10 6.90 -13.17 3.94
CA PHE A 10 5.73 -13.99 4.13
C PHE A 10 5.40 -14.11 5.63
N GLU A 11 4.22 -13.65 6.03
CA GLU A 11 3.73 -13.70 7.40
C GLU A 11 2.43 -14.49 7.50
N GLU A 12 2.32 -15.34 8.52
CA GLU A 12 1.10 -16.03 8.89
C GLU A 12 0.29 -15.14 9.83
N LEU A 13 -0.93 -14.81 9.43
CA LEU A 13 -1.90 -14.08 10.25
C LEU A 13 -2.71 -15.05 11.10
N SER A 14 -3.48 -14.53 12.08
CA SER A 14 -4.42 -15.35 12.90
C SER A 14 -5.38 -16.16 12.03
N ASN A 15 -5.76 -15.62 10.85
CA ASN A 15 -6.69 -16.25 9.91
C ASN A 15 -6.30 -15.91 8.45
N GLY A 16 -5.10 -16.28 8.06
CA GLY A 16 -4.65 -16.04 6.69
C GLY A 16 -3.16 -15.83 6.53
N VAL A 17 -2.80 -15.12 5.48
CA VAL A 17 -1.40 -14.82 5.11
C VAL A 17 -1.30 -13.39 4.59
N LEU A 18 -0.23 -12.72 4.99
CA LEU A 18 0.22 -11.42 4.51
C LEU A 18 1.62 -11.55 3.89
N VAL A 19 1.83 -10.88 2.77
CA VAL A 19 3.18 -10.67 2.24
C VAL A 19 3.46 -9.17 2.18
N ALA A 20 4.52 -8.74 2.88
CA ALA A 20 5.05 -7.38 2.91
C ALA A 20 6.50 -7.39 2.40
N GLY A 21 6.79 -6.69 1.32
CA GLY A 21 8.09 -6.79 0.64
C GLY A 21 9.08 -5.67 0.94
N GLN A 22 8.63 -4.52 1.41
CA GLN A 22 9.49 -3.34 1.62
C GLN A 22 10.38 -3.51 2.86
N PRO A 23 11.69 -3.18 2.77
CA PRO A 23 12.40 -2.80 1.55
C PRO A 23 13.02 -3.99 0.79
N ASN A 24 13.25 -5.14 1.44
CA ASN A 24 14.01 -6.28 0.90
C ASN A 24 13.45 -7.64 1.36
N GLY A 25 12.14 -7.73 1.50
CA GLY A 25 11.45 -8.95 1.90
C GLY A 25 11.07 -9.89 0.76
N ALA A 26 11.16 -9.45 -0.50
CA ALA A 26 10.70 -10.23 -1.64
C ALA A 26 11.51 -11.53 -1.82
N ALA A 27 12.83 -11.47 -1.65
CA ALA A 27 13.71 -12.63 -1.74
C ALA A 27 13.43 -13.72 -0.68
N SER A 28 12.63 -13.42 0.35
CA SER A 28 12.25 -14.40 1.38
C SER A 28 11.17 -15.38 0.91
N TRP A 29 10.42 -15.06 -0.15
CA TRP A 29 9.32 -15.90 -0.59
C TRP A 29 9.33 -16.26 -2.07
N PHE A 30 10.11 -15.54 -2.92
CA PHE A 30 10.40 -15.97 -4.28
C PHE A 30 11.82 -15.57 -4.70
N PRO A 31 12.49 -16.34 -5.58
CA PRO A 31 13.82 -15.99 -6.09
C PRO A 31 13.76 -14.73 -6.96
N CYS A 32 14.48 -13.68 -6.56
CA CYS A 32 14.54 -12.43 -7.30
C CYS A 32 15.82 -11.64 -7.02
N ASP A 33 16.14 -10.68 -7.87
CA ASP A 33 17.06 -9.58 -7.56
C ASP A 33 16.29 -8.54 -6.76
N ASP A 34 16.38 -8.62 -5.42
CA ASP A 34 15.58 -7.82 -4.49
C ASP A 34 16.12 -6.39 -4.38
N HIS A 35 15.95 -5.65 -5.48
CA HIS A 35 16.37 -4.27 -5.61
C HIS A 35 15.21 -3.42 -6.16
N PRO A 36 15.00 -2.18 -5.68
CA PRO A 36 13.83 -1.38 -6.05
C PRO A 36 13.74 -1.08 -7.55
N SER A 37 14.86 -1.04 -8.27
CA SER A 37 14.88 -0.85 -9.72
C SER A 37 14.64 -2.13 -10.53
N SER A 38 14.63 -3.30 -9.90
CA SER A 38 14.39 -4.59 -10.56
C SER A 38 12.89 -4.78 -10.76
N LYS A 39 12.39 -4.37 -11.92
CA LYS A 39 10.98 -4.44 -12.28
C LYS A 39 10.72 -5.55 -13.28
N ALA A 40 9.63 -6.29 -13.07
CA ALA A 40 9.14 -7.34 -13.97
C ALA A 40 7.62 -7.36 -14.03
N SER A 41 7.08 -8.04 -15.03
CA SER A 41 5.67 -8.48 -15.03
C SER A 41 5.53 -9.73 -14.17
N TYR A 42 4.36 -9.93 -13.57
CA TYR A 42 4.09 -11.07 -12.70
C TYR A 42 2.86 -11.84 -13.14
N ARG A 43 2.94 -13.15 -12.96
CA ARG A 43 1.79 -14.04 -12.99
C ARG A 43 1.77 -14.86 -11.72
N PHE A 44 0.72 -14.70 -10.93
CA PHE A 44 0.51 -15.44 -9.68
C PHE A 44 -0.49 -16.57 -9.93
N GLN A 45 -0.14 -17.77 -9.50
CA GLN A 45 -1.07 -18.89 -9.44
C GLN A 45 -1.09 -19.41 -8.02
N ILE A 46 -2.21 -19.19 -7.32
CA ILE A 46 -2.33 -19.40 -5.89
C ILE A 46 -3.44 -20.42 -5.65
N SER A 47 -3.16 -21.46 -4.89
CA SER A 47 -4.15 -22.44 -4.46
C SER A 47 -4.49 -22.23 -2.98
N THR A 48 -5.77 -22.08 -2.68
CA THR A 48 -6.27 -21.93 -1.31
C THR A 48 -7.36 -22.94 -1.04
N ASP A 49 -7.48 -23.38 0.20
CA ASP A 49 -8.62 -24.12 0.67
C ASP A 49 -9.85 -23.21 0.79
N SER A 50 -11.05 -23.79 0.66
CA SER A 50 -12.27 -23.06 1.01
C SER A 50 -12.35 -22.91 2.55
N PRO A 51 -12.74 -21.74 3.08
CA PRO A 51 -13.36 -20.58 2.41
C PRO A 51 -12.39 -19.46 2.02
N TYR A 52 -11.08 -19.69 2.05
CA TYR A 52 -10.08 -18.65 1.84
C TYR A 52 -10.10 -18.08 0.41
N ARG A 53 -9.87 -16.78 0.33
CA ARG A 53 -9.68 -16.02 -0.90
C ARG A 53 -8.23 -15.53 -0.97
N ALA A 54 -7.61 -15.70 -2.13
CA ALA A 54 -6.33 -15.06 -2.44
C ALA A 54 -6.55 -13.75 -3.19
N VAL A 55 -5.69 -12.76 -2.91
CA VAL A 55 -5.56 -11.49 -3.63
C VAL A 55 -4.07 -11.28 -3.93
N ALA A 56 -3.74 -10.92 -5.15
CA ALA A 56 -2.38 -10.57 -5.57
C ALA A 56 -2.40 -9.36 -6.51
N ASN A 57 -1.23 -8.83 -6.84
CA ASN A 57 -1.12 -7.74 -7.79
C ASN A 57 -1.75 -8.11 -9.15
N GLY A 58 -2.29 -7.11 -9.83
CA GLY A 58 -2.82 -7.24 -11.16
C GLY A 58 -4.29 -7.63 -11.23
N GLU A 59 -4.70 -8.14 -12.38
CA GLU A 59 -6.08 -8.52 -12.66
C GLU A 59 -6.33 -10.00 -12.38
N LEU A 60 -7.49 -10.32 -11.77
CA LEU A 60 -7.93 -11.69 -11.60
C LEU A 60 -8.38 -12.28 -12.95
N MET A 61 -7.53 -13.08 -13.56
CA MET A 61 -7.78 -13.70 -14.86
C MET A 61 -8.66 -14.94 -14.76
N SER A 62 -8.51 -15.73 -13.69
CA SER A 62 -9.36 -16.92 -13.50
C SER A 62 -9.45 -17.31 -12.03
N LYS A 63 -10.62 -17.87 -11.69
CA LYS A 63 -10.91 -18.55 -10.44
C LYS A 63 -11.47 -19.94 -10.76
N ARG A 64 -10.79 -21.00 -10.36
CA ARG A 64 -11.20 -22.38 -10.62
C ARG A 64 -11.31 -23.16 -9.33
N VAL A 65 -12.49 -23.69 -9.05
CA VAL A 65 -12.73 -24.55 -7.88
C VAL A 65 -12.57 -26.02 -8.30
N ARG A 66 -11.78 -26.78 -7.55
CA ARG A 66 -11.55 -28.20 -7.77
C ARG A 66 -11.32 -28.92 -6.43
N ALA A 67 -12.16 -29.88 -6.12
CA ALA A 67 -12.01 -30.78 -4.97
C ALA A 67 -11.74 -30.04 -3.63
N GLY A 68 -12.49 -28.96 -3.35
CA GLY A 68 -12.35 -28.20 -2.11
C GLY A 68 -11.29 -27.12 -2.13
N HIS A 69 -10.44 -27.09 -3.15
CA HIS A 69 -9.43 -26.04 -3.36
C HIS A 69 -9.89 -25.04 -4.41
N THR A 70 -9.45 -23.81 -4.29
CA THR A 70 -9.65 -22.77 -5.31
C THR A 70 -8.29 -22.31 -5.86
N VAL A 71 -8.12 -22.39 -7.17
CA VAL A 71 -6.94 -21.85 -7.85
C VAL A 71 -7.29 -20.48 -8.41
N TRP A 72 -6.56 -19.48 -7.95
CA TRP A 72 -6.64 -18.09 -8.37
C TRP A 72 -5.48 -17.80 -9.30
N THR A 73 -5.75 -17.14 -10.44
CA THR A 73 -4.69 -16.68 -11.36
C THR A 73 -4.81 -15.18 -11.53
N TYR A 74 -3.74 -14.47 -11.17
CA TYR A 74 -3.61 -13.02 -11.35
C TYR A 74 -2.50 -12.73 -12.35
N GLU A 75 -2.66 -11.67 -13.14
CA GLU A 75 -1.65 -11.15 -14.06
C GLU A 75 -1.44 -9.66 -13.84
N GLN A 76 -0.17 -9.28 -13.62
CA GLN A 76 0.31 -7.93 -13.48
C GLN A 76 1.27 -7.65 -14.64
N PRO A 77 0.78 -7.08 -15.76
CA PRO A 77 1.62 -6.84 -16.94
C PRO A 77 2.54 -5.63 -16.79
N GLU A 78 2.13 -4.61 -16.03
CA GLU A 78 2.95 -3.42 -15.82
C GLU A 78 4.18 -3.75 -14.99
N PRO A 79 5.36 -3.21 -15.35
CA PRO A 79 6.60 -3.44 -14.62
C PRO A 79 6.47 -3.07 -13.14
N THR A 80 6.66 -4.04 -12.27
CA THR A 80 6.47 -3.95 -10.82
C THR A 80 7.77 -4.30 -10.12
N SER A 81 8.23 -3.45 -9.20
CA SER A 81 9.39 -3.74 -8.36
C SER A 81 9.13 -4.93 -7.45
N THR A 82 10.17 -5.69 -7.14
CA THR A 82 10.07 -6.91 -6.33
C THR A 82 9.39 -6.67 -4.98
N TYR A 83 9.74 -5.60 -4.28
CA TYR A 83 9.18 -5.26 -2.97
C TYR A 83 7.67 -4.92 -3.00
N LEU A 84 7.13 -4.56 -4.18
CA LEU A 84 5.71 -4.26 -4.38
C LEU A 84 4.89 -5.49 -4.79
N ALA A 85 5.55 -6.63 -5.03
CA ALA A 85 4.87 -7.90 -5.26
C ALA A 85 4.28 -8.40 -3.93
N THR A 86 2.98 -8.69 -3.93
CA THR A 86 2.27 -9.06 -2.70
C THR A 86 1.25 -10.17 -2.92
N LEU A 87 0.97 -10.88 -1.84
CA LEU A 87 -0.04 -11.91 -1.74
C LEU A 87 -0.77 -11.77 -0.40
N GLN A 88 -2.09 -11.75 -0.46
CA GLN A 88 -2.97 -11.70 0.70
C GLN A 88 -3.91 -12.89 0.66
N ILE A 89 -4.01 -13.65 1.73
CA ILE A 89 -4.97 -14.75 1.87
C ILE A 89 -5.77 -14.53 3.14
N GLY A 90 -7.08 -14.64 3.06
CA GLY A 90 -7.98 -14.50 4.20
C GLY A 90 -9.41 -14.91 3.86
N GLN A 91 -10.28 -14.93 4.86
CA GLN A 91 -11.71 -15.12 4.65
C GLN A 91 -12.35 -13.80 4.23
N TYR A 92 -12.09 -13.41 2.99
CA TYR A 92 -12.43 -12.12 2.44
C TYR A 92 -13.65 -12.17 1.52
N THR A 93 -14.44 -11.09 1.57
CA THR A 93 -15.40 -10.70 0.55
C THR A 93 -14.91 -9.52 -0.26
N SER A 94 -15.42 -9.35 -1.46
CA SER A 94 -15.02 -8.28 -2.38
C SER A 94 -16.18 -7.36 -2.67
N HIS A 95 -15.92 -6.06 -2.58
CA HIS A 95 -16.92 -5.02 -2.79
C HIS A 95 -16.39 -3.96 -3.77
N THR A 96 -17.19 -3.63 -4.77
CA THR A 96 -16.85 -2.55 -5.71
C THR A 96 -17.19 -1.20 -5.07
N LEU A 97 -16.27 -0.24 -5.16
CA LEU A 97 -16.48 1.13 -4.72
C LEU A 97 -17.11 1.94 -5.87
N PRO A 98 -18.25 2.57 -5.66
CA PRO A 98 -18.96 3.30 -6.72
C PRO A 98 -18.38 4.71 -6.94
N LYS A 99 -18.67 5.29 -8.12
CA LYS A 99 -18.40 6.71 -8.46
C LYS A 99 -16.94 7.14 -8.44
N THR A 100 -16.03 6.26 -8.84
CA THR A 100 -14.60 6.54 -8.94
C THR A 100 -14.17 6.74 -10.40
N PRO A 101 -13.16 7.60 -10.69
CA PRO A 101 -12.60 7.73 -12.03
C PRO A 101 -11.79 6.51 -12.47
N VAL A 102 -11.42 5.64 -11.53
CA VAL A 102 -10.65 4.42 -11.67
C VAL A 102 -11.47 3.28 -11.05
N ARG A 103 -11.42 2.08 -11.58
CA ARG A 103 -12.05 0.92 -10.93
C ARG A 103 -11.43 0.71 -9.56
N MET A 104 -12.23 0.79 -8.52
CA MET A 104 -11.78 0.57 -7.15
C MET A 104 -12.59 -0.55 -6.50
N GLN A 105 -11.92 -1.37 -5.72
CA GLN A 105 -12.56 -2.43 -4.92
C GLN A 105 -11.95 -2.52 -3.54
N ALA A 106 -12.75 -2.99 -2.59
CA ALA A 106 -12.32 -3.39 -1.27
C ALA A 106 -12.41 -4.91 -1.12
N VAL A 107 -11.44 -5.49 -0.43
CA VAL A 107 -11.40 -6.91 -0.09
C VAL A 107 -11.12 -7.01 1.40
N LEU A 108 -12.07 -7.53 2.17
CA LEU A 108 -12.03 -7.50 3.63
C LEU A 108 -12.93 -8.59 4.24
N PRO A 109 -12.74 -8.93 5.53
CA PRO A 109 -13.71 -9.75 6.27
C PRO A 109 -15.08 -9.06 6.36
N ASP A 110 -16.16 -9.83 6.20
CA ASP A 110 -17.54 -9.28 6.24
C ASP A 110 -17.84 -8.48 7.51
N ARG A 111 -17.28 -8.90 8.65
CA ARG A 111 -17.48 -8.20 9.93
C ARG A 111 -16.99 -6.75 9.93
N LEU A 112 -16.03 -6.42 9.06
CA LEU A 112 -15.44 -5.08 8.96
C LEU A 112 -16.17 -4.18 7.95
N ARG A 113 -17.15 -4.68 7.23
CA ARG A 113 -17.82 -3.96 6.14
C ARG A 113 -18.40 -2.62 6.58
N ALA A 114 -19.13 -2.58 7.69
CA ALA A 114 -19.76 -1.35 8.17
C ALA A 114 -18.71 -0.30 8.57
N ASN A 115 -17.64 -0.74 9.22
CA ASN A 115 -16.51 0.12 9.58
C ASN A 115 -15.80 0.65 8.34
N PHE A 116 -15.56 -0.22 7.35
CA PHE A 116 -14.93 0.16 6.09
C PHE A 116 -15.71 1.27 5.38
N ASP A 117 -17.03 1.14 5.28
CA ASP A 117 -17.88 2.13 4.63
C ASP A 117 -17.81 3.52 5.28
N GLN A 118 -17.38 3.59 6.56
CA GLN A 118 -17.17 4.85 7.29
C GLN A 118 -15.70 5.31 7.20
N SER A 119 -14.75 4.45 7.55
CA SER A 119 -13.32 4.80 7.58
C SER A 119 -12.79 5.19 6.20
N PHE A 120 -13.22 4.49 5.13
CA PHE A 120 -12.77 4.69 3.75
C PHE A 120 -13.77 5.51 2.90
N ALA A 121 -14.79 6.11 3.51
CA ALA A 121 -15.86 6.84 2.81
C ALA A 121 -15.36 7.91 1.84
N ARG A 122 -14.20 8.51 2.11
CA ARG A 122 -13.65 9.62 1.32
C ARG A 122 -12.56 9.19 0.33
N GLN A 123 -12.17 7.93 0.30
CA GLN A 123 -11.14 7.44 -0.62
C GLN A 123 -11.47 7.67 -2.11
N PRO A 124 -12.74 7.55 -2.57
CA PRO A 124 -13.12 7.96 -3.93
C PRO A 124 -12.85 9.44 -4.26
N GLN A 125 -12.94 10.32 -3.26
CA GLN A 125 -12.62 11.74 -3.44
C GLN A 125 -11.10 11.96 -3.47
N MET A 126 -10.33 11.22 -2.66
CA MET A 126 -8.86 11.22 -2.71
C MET A 126 -8.37 10.80 -4.10
N MET A 127 -8.92 9.71 -4.65
CA MET A 127 -8.59 9.24 -6.00
C MET A 127 -8.87 10.33 -7.05
N LYS A 128 -10.01 11.02 -6.98
CA LYS A 128 -10.34 12.14 -7.90
C LYS A 128 -9.35 13.29 -7.78
N LEU A 129 -8.98 13.65 -6.56
CA LEU A 129 -8.03 14.71 -6.29
C LEU A 129 -6.66 14.35 -6.85
N PHE A 130 -6.16 13.17 -6.57
CA PHE A 130 -4.82 12.75 -7.00
C PHE A 130 -4.72 12.57 -8.51
N VAL A 131 -5.76 12.06 -9.17
CA VAL A 131 -5.84 12.06 -10.64
C VAL A 131 -5.77 13.49 -11.21
N LYS A 132 -6.42 14.46 -10.56
CA LYS A 132 -6.37 15.87 -10.96
C LYS A 132 -4.98 16.49 -10.75
N LEU A 133 -4.31 16.17 -9.65
CA LEU A 133 -3.03 16.80 -9.25
C LEU A 133 -1.82 16.11 -9.88
N PHE A 134 -1.83 14.78 -9.93
CA PHE A 134 -0.67 13.97 -10.31
C PHE A 134 -0.79 13.36 -11.71
N GLY A 135 -1.95 13.54 -12.36
CA GLY A 135 -2.22 12.95 -13.67
C GLY A 135 -2.96 11.62 -13.59
N PRO A 136 -3.20 10.97 -14.74
CA PRO A 136 -3.94 9.72 -14.81
C PRO A 136 -3.41 8.67 -13.85
N TYR A 137 -4.33 7.86 -13.31
CA TYR A 137 -3.93 6.71 -12.49
C TYR A 137 -3.06 5.76 -13.33
N PRO A 138 -1.86 5.35 -12.83
CA PRO A 138 -0.85 4.75 -13.67
C PRO A 138 -1.08 3.28 -14.04
N LEU A 139 -2.05 2.59 -13.40
CA LEU A 139 -2.27 1.16 -13.59
C LEU A 139 -3.63 0.88 -14.24
N ALA A 140 -3.64 0.02 -15.27
CA ALA A 140 -4.87 -0.31 -16.02
C ALA A 140 -5.85 -1.15 -15.19
N ASN A 141 -5.34 -1.96 -14.26
CA ASN A 141 -6.13 -2.92 -13.48
C ASN A 141 -7.00 -2.28 -12.40
N GLY A 142 -6.84 -0.97 -12.16
CA GLY A 142 -7.54 -0.27 -11.08
C GLY A 142 -6.81 -0.40 -9.75
N TYR A 143 -7.54 -0.12 -8.66
CA TYR A 143 -6.98 -0.06 -7.31
C TYR A 143 -7.78 -0.92 -6.32
N THR A 144 -7.07 -1.68 -5.52
CA THR A 144 -7.66 -2.56 -4.50
C THR A 144 -7.22 -2.13 -3.11
N VAL A 145 -8.17 -2.03 -2.18
CA VAL A 145 -7.89 -1.95 -0.75
C VAL A 145 -8.12 -3.32 -0.14
N VAL A 146 -7.12 -3.85 0.53
CA VAL A 146 -7.28 -5.04 1.37
C VAL A 146 -7.27 -4.61 2.83
N VAL A 147 -8.23 -5.09 3.62
CA VAL A 147 -8.19 -4.97 5.08
C VAL A 147 -8.06 -6.36 5.66
N THR A 148 -7.00 -6.59 6.44
CA THR A 148 -6.76 -7.87 7.12
C THR A 148 -7.70 -8.05 8.30
N ASP A 149 -7.83 -9.29 8.78
CA ASP A 149 -8.59 -9.58 10.01
C ASP A 149 -7.79 -9.26 11.27
N ASP A 150 -6.47 -9.15 11.14
CA ASP A 150 -5.52 -8.77 12.19
C ASP A 150 -5.17 -7.28 12.15
N ASP A 151 -4.67 -6.77 13.27
CA ASP A 151 -4.10 -5.44 13.36
C ASP A 151 -2.72 -5.41 12.69
N LEU A 152 -2.40 -4.30 12.03
CA LEU A 152 -1.08 -4.03 11.47
C LEU A 152 -0.48 -2.80 12.13
N GLU A 153 0.81 -2.82 12.39
CA GLU A 153 1.54 -1.68 12.96
C GLU A 153 1.44 -0.46 12.02
N ILE A 154 1.67 -0.69 10.72
CA ILE A 154 1.54 0.31 9.65
C ILE A 154 0.77 -0.29 8.47
N PRO A 155 0.06 0.52 7.68
CA PRO A 155 -0.42 0.10 6.36
C PRO A 155 0.75 -0.18 5.42
N LEU A 156 0.48 -0.84 4.31
CA LEU A 156 1.50 -1.25 3.35
C LEU A 156 1.04 -0.87 1.94
N GLU A 157 1.93 -0.23 1.20
CA GLU A 157 1.76 -0.03 -0.23
C GLU A 157 2.21 -1.28 -1.01
N ALA A 158 1.47 -1.61 -2.04
CA ALA A 158 1.84 -2.56 -3.08
C ALA A 158 1.32 -2.05 -4.42
N GLN A 159 1.85 -2.54 -5.53
CA GLN A 159 1.42 -2.03 -6.83
C GLN A 159 -0.03 -2.40 -7.13
N GLY A 160 -0.90 -1.39 -7.22
CA GLY A 160 -2.34 -1.55 -7.41
C GLY A 160 -3.12 -1.96 -6.17
N ILE A 161 -2.45 -2.12 -5.01
CA ILE A 161 -3.06 -2.59 -3.78
C ILE A 161 -2.51 -1.78 -2.60
N SER A 162 -3.38 -1.38 -1.67
CA SER A 162 -2.96 -0.96 -0.33
C SER A 162 -3.57 -1.89 0.71
N ILE A 163 -2.78 -2.21 1.73
CA ILE A 163 -3.11 -3.20 2.75
C ILE A 163 -3.19 -2.49 4.10
N PHE A 164 -4.30 -2.65 4.78
CA PHE A 164 -4.57 -2.06 6.09
C PHE A 164 -4.92 -3.16 7.10
N GLY A 165 -4.55 -2.96 8.35
CA GLY A 165 -5.02 -3.79 9.45
C GLY A 165 -6.44 -3.45 9.89
N ALA A 166 -7.08 -4.34 10.65
CA ALA A 166 -8.38 -4.11 11.24
C ALA A 166 -8.42 -2.83 12.10
N ASN A 167 -7.31 -2.52 12.79
CA ASN A 167 -7.12 -1.30 13.59
C ASN A 167 -7.22 0.01 12.78
N HIS A 168 -6.94 -0.02 11.48
CA HIS A 168 -7.11 1.14 10.60
C HIS A 168 -8.54 1.28 10.04
N CYS A 169 -9.40 0.30 10.33
CA CYS A 169 -10.77 0.18 9.85
C CYS A 169 -11.75 0.15 11.04
N ASP A 170 -11.65 1.16 11.92
CA ASP A 170 -12.34 1.25 13.20
C ASP A 170 -13.76 1.88 13.13
N GLY A 171 -14.20 2.27 11.93
CA GLY A 171 -15.45 2.98 11.72
C GLY A 171 -15.35 4.49 11.95
N SER A 172 -14.15 5.02 12.21
CA SER A 172 -13.87 6.44 12.32
C SER A 172 -13.04 6.94 11.12
N ARG A 173 -12.61 8.20 11.18
CA ARG A 173 -11.70 8.80 10.20
C ARG A 173 -10.29 8.98 10.74
N SER A 174 -9.94 8.27 11.80
CA SER A 174 -8.64 8.36 12.45
C SER A 174 -7.48 8.05 11.51
N SER A 175 -7.66 7.09 10.61
CA SER A 175 -6.66 6.64 9.62
C SER A 175 -6.74 7.37 8.27
N GLU A 176 -7.56 8.43 8.13
CA GLU A 176 -7.78 9.11 6.84
C GLU A 176 -6.48 9.63 6.21
N ARG A 177 -5.54 10.11 7.02
CA ARG A 177 -4.21 10.51 6.60
C ARG A 177 -3.45 9.36 5.92
N LEU A 178 -3.40 8.21 6.58
CA LEU A 178 -2.72 7.02 6.06
C LEU A 178 -3.41 6.49 4.79
N ILE A 179 -4.74 6.55 4.71
CA ILE A 179 -5.47 6.15 3.50
C ILE A 179 -5.06 7.02 2.29
N ALA A 180 -4.84 8.32 2.50
CA ALA A 180 -4.34 9.21 1.45
C ALA A 180 -2.88 8.90 1.08
N HIS A 181 -2.04 8.62 2.08
CA HIS A 181 -0.64 8.24 1.93
C HIS A 181 -0.48 7.00 1.04
N GLU A 182 -1.09 5.89 1.44
CA GLU A 182 -1.00 4.62 0.69
C GLU A 182 -1.56 4.72 -0.73
N LEU A 183 -2.58 5.55 -0.94
CA LEU A 183 -3.10 5.79 -2.27
C LEU A 183 -2.11 6.58 -3.14
N ALA A 184 -1.41 7.56 -2.57
CA ALA A 184 -0.45 8.38 -3.30
C ALA A 184 0.77 7.58 -3.77
N HIS A 185 1.14 6.54 -3.06
CA HIS A 185 2.21 5.63 -3.46
C HIS A 185 1.99 5.01 -4.85
N GLN A 186 0.75 4.91 -5.33
CA GLN A 186 0.48 4.40 -6.67
C GLN A 186 1.16 5.23 -7.76
N TRP A 187 1.31 6.55 -7.56
CA TRP A 187 2.10 7.44 -8.42
C TRP A 187 3.57 7.48 -7.97
N PHE A 188 3.82 7.68 -6.68
CA PHE A 188 5.14 7.90 -6.09
C PHE A 188 5.57 6.68 -5.27
N GLY A 189 6.53 5.93 -5.76
CA GLY A 189 6.96 4.64 -5.23
C GLY A 189 6.65 3.49 -6.17
N ASN A 190 5.41 3.33 -6.58
CA ASN A 190 4.97 2.20 -7.39
C ASN A 190 5.20 2.46 -8.89
N SER A 191 4.64 3.53 -9.44
CA SER A 191 4.84 3.90 -10.85
C SER A 191 6.21 4.56 -11.05
N VAL A 192 6.47 5.65 -10.34
CA VAL A 192 7.78 6.31 -10.29
C VAL A 192 8.54 5.80 -9.07
N THR A 193 9.50 4.93 -9.29
CA THR A 193 10.24 4.24 -8.22
C THR A 193 11.68 4.76 -8.14
N ALA A 194 12.18 4.97 -6.94
CA ALA A 194 13.57 5.30 -6.69
C ALA A 194 14.50 4.19 -7.19
N ARG A 195 15.59 4.59 -7.82
CA ARG A 195 16.59 3.63 -8.30
C ARG A 195 17.33 2.95 -7.15
N ARG A 196 17.46 3.62 -6.00
CA ARG A 196 18.18 3.14 -4.81
C ARG A 196 17.40 3.53 -3.58
N TRP A 197 17.46 2.71 -2.55
CA TRP A 197 16.76 2.96 -1.29
C TRP A 197 17.16 4.26 -0.60
N ARG A 198 18.36 4.75 -0.79
CA ARG A 198 18.76 6.07 -0.24
C ARG A 198 17.90 7.24 -0.76
N ASP A 199 17.24 7.04 -1.90
CA ASP A 199 16.35 8.05 -2.50
C ASP A 199 14.89 7.81 -2.10
N ILE A 200 14.63 7.14 -0.95
CA ILE A 200 13.29 6.79 -0.44
C ILE A 200 12.38 8.02 -0.25
N TRP A 201 12.96 9.20 -0.03
CA TRP A 201 12.22 10.45 0.03
C TRP A 201 11.35 10.71 -1.21
N LEU A 202 11.71 10.12 -2.36
CA LEU A 202 10.90 10.19 -3.58
C LEU A 202 9.56 9.45 -3.43
N HIS A 203 9.54 8.39 -2.62
CA HIS A 203 8.31 7.67 -2.30
C HIS A 203 7.58 8.36 -1.15
N GLU A 204 8.20 8.32 0.03
CA GLU A 204 7.58 8.74 1.28
C GLU A 204 7.34 10.25 1.35
N GLY A 205 8.29 11.06 0.91
CA GLY A 205 8.15 12.51 0.93
C GLY A 205 7.01 13.00 0.04
N PHE A 206 6.82 12.40 -1.14
CA PHE A 206 5.67 12.75 -2.01
C PHE A 206 4.36 12.17 -1.47
N ALA A 207 4.36 10.99 -0.84
CA ALA A 207 3.20 10.45 -0.18
C ALA A 207 2.78 11.32 1.02
N CYS A 208 3.72 11.75 1.86
CA CYS A 208 3.47 12.73 2.94
C CYS A 208 2.95 14.07 2.39
N TYR A 209 3.53 14.57 1.31
CA TYR A 209 3.02 15.80 0.69
C TYR A 209 1.59 15.64 0.15
N ALA A 210 1.25 14.47 -0.39
CA ALA A 210 -0.12 14.16 -0.82
C ALA A 210 -1.11 14.16 0.36
N GLU A 211 -0.70 13.75 1.56
CA GLU A 211 -1.51 13.90 2.78
C GLU A 211 -1.86 15.38 3.06
N TRP A 212 -0.87 16.28 2.90
CA TRP A 212 -1.09 17.72 3.13
C TRP A 212 -2.04 18.30 2.08
N LEU A 213 -1.87 17.91 0.82
CA LEU A 213 -2.76 18.32 -0.27
C LEU A 213 -4.18 17.79 -0.05
N TRP A 214 -4.33 16.57 0.46
CA TRP A 214 -5.63 16.03 0.85
C TRP A 214 -6.23 16.82 2.02
N SER A 215 -5.45 17.08 3.06
CA SER A 215 -5.87 17.88 4.22
C SER A 215 -6.45 19.23 3.76
N GLU A 216 -5.70 19.97 2.95
CA GLU A 216 -6.12 21.27 2.41
C GLU A 216 -7.42 21.18 1.60
N ASN A 217 -7.50 20.25 0.65
CA ASN A 217 -8.66 20.08 -0.22
C ASN A 217 -9.89 19.48 0.49
N SER A 218 -9.72 18.96 1.68
CA SER A 218 -10.78 18.33 2.48
C SER A 218 -11.27 19.17 3.65
N GLY A 219 -10.79 20.43 3.76
CA GLY A 219 -11.19 21.39 4.79
C GLY A 219 -10.36 21.30 6.07
N GLY A 220 -9.21 20.64 6.05
CA GLY A 220 -8.23 20.62 7.13
C GLY A 220 -7.19 21.74 6.99
N ARG A 221 -6.01 21.55 7.60
CA ARG A 221 -4.89 22.49 7.48
C ARG A 221 -4.40 22.58 6.04
N SER A 222 -3.95 23.77 5.63
CA SER A 222 -3.31 23.98 4.34
C SER A 222 -1.94 23.27 4.26
N ALA A 223 -1.49 23.00 3.03
CA ALA A 223 -0.17 22.45 2.79
C ALA A 223 0.94 23.35 3.36
N ASP A 224 0.77 24.68 3.25
CA ASP A 224 1.70 25.67 3.83
C ASP A 224 1.76 25.61 5.36
N GLU A 225 0.63 25.38 6.04
CA GLU A 225 0.62 25.23 7.51
C GLU A 225 1.31 23.94 7.93
N TRP A 226 1.12 22.85 7.18
CA TRP A 226 1.84 21.60 7.40
C TRP A 226 3.33 21.77 7.16
N ALA A 227 3.74 22.42 6.07
CA ALA A 227 5.15 22.71 5.77
C ALA A 227 5.83 23.48 6.91
N ARG A 228 5.18 24.53 7.45
CA ARG A 228 5.71 25.28 8.60
C ARG A 228 5.82 24.41 9.86
N HIS A 229 4.81 23.57 10.11
CA HIS A 229 4.81 22.67 11.27
C HIS A 229 5.99 21.68 11.20
N TYR A 230 6.17 21.01 10.09
CA TYR A 230 7.27 20.05 9.90
C TYR A 230 8.63 20.74 9.85
N HIS A 231 8.72 21.93 9.24
CA HIS A 231 9.95 22.72 9.28
C HIS A 231 10.38 23.03 10.72
N GLN A 232 9.46 23.47 11.57
CA GLN A 232 9.77 23.72 12.99
C GLN A 232 10.22 22.44 13.71
N LYS A 233 9.55 21.31 13.46
CA LYS A 233 9.93 20.01 14.03
C LYS A 233 11.35 19.64 13.59
N LEU A 234 11.68 19.77 12.30
CA LEU A 234 13.00 19.44 11.76
C LEU A 234 14.10 20.33 12.30
N VAL A 235 13.89 21.64 12.40
CA VAL A 235 14.89 22.59 12.95
C VAL A 235 15.24 22.28 14.41
N THR A 236 14.29 21.75 15.17
CA THR A 236 14.52 21.38 16.57
C THR A 236 14.99 19.93 16.75
N SER A 237 14.99 19.13 15.69
CA SER A 237 15.44 17.73 15.72
C SER A 237 16.96 17.63 15.65
N PRO A 238 17.55 16.51 16.10
CA PRO A 238 18.99 16.28 15.95
C PRO A 238 19.44 16.37 14.50
N GLN A 239 20.48 17.16 14.22
CA GLN A 239 21.03 17.40 12.89
C GLN A 239 22.16 16.40 12.55
N ASN A 240 21.91 15.11 12.80
CA ASN A 240 22.89 14.03 12.65
C ASN A 240 22.56 13.06 11.50
N LEU A 241 21.60 13.44 10.65
CA LEU A 241 21.13 12.63 9.52
C LEU A 241 21.49 13.31 8.20
N LEU A 242 22.07 12.54 7.28
CA LEU A 242 22.34 13.01 5.93
C LEU A 242 21.17 12.61 5.01
N LEU A 243 20.29 13.56 4.70
CA LEU A 243 19.09 13.32 3.89
C LEU A 243 19.38 12.76 2.48
N ALA A 244 20.51 13.15 1.88
CA ALA A 244 20.91 12.67 0.55
C ALA A 244 21.41 11.21 0.54
N ASP A 245 21.77 10.68 1.71
CA ASP A 245 22.18 9.28 1.89
C ASP A 245 22.01 8.90 3.37
N PRO A 246 20.78 8.67 3.84
CA PRO A 246 20.52 8.41 5.25
C PRO A 246 21.11 7.08 5.73
N GLY A 247 21.54 6.24 4.81
CA GLY A 247 22.01 4.90 5.10
C GLY A 247 20.87 3.91 5.39
N PRO A 248 21.19 2.61 5.45
CA PRO A 248 20.18 1.57 5.54
C PRO A 248 19.43 1.52 6.88
N ARG A 249 19.94 2.15 7.94
CA ARG A 249 19.26 2.17 9.25
C ARG A 249 18.23 3.27 9.36
N ASP A 250 18.53 4.42 8.75
CA ASP A 250 17.81 5.67 8.98
C ASP A 250 16.96 6.10 7.79
N MET A 251 16.87 5.28 6.73
CA MET A 251 16.14 5.65 5.52
C MET A 251 14.63 5.78 5.73
N PHE A 252 14.08 5.15 6.76
CA PHE A 252 12.69 5.29 7.19
C PHE A 252 12.54 6.20 8.44
N ASP A 253 13.55 6.97 8.80
CA ASP A 253 13.42 8.01 9.83
C ASP A 253 12.49 9.12 9.31
N ASP A 254 11.54 9.56 10.13
CA ASP A 254 10.54 10.57 9.78
C ASP A 254 11.12 11.95 9.43
N ARG A 255 12.44 12.14 9.60
CA ARG A 255 13.17 13.32 9.16
C ARG A 255 13.63 13.25 7.69
N VAL A 256 13.58 12.08 7.07
CA VAL A 256 13.97 11.88 5.67
C VAL A 256 12.87 12.33 4.72
N TYR A 257 11.61 12.35 5.20
CA TYR A 257 10.44 12.64 4.38
C TYR A 257 9.32 13.36 5.14
#